data_a8ea9d7eabb9ba8836954feb298f06d5
#
_entry.id   a8ea9d7eabb9ba8836954feb298f06d5
#
_cell.length_a   1.000
_cell.length_b   1.000
_cell.length_c   1.000
_cell.angle_alpha   90.00
_cell.angle_beta   90.00
_cell.angle_gamma   90.00
#
_symmetry.space_group_name_H-M   'P 1'
#
loop_
_entity.id
_entity.type
_entity.pdbx_description
1 polymer ?
#
loop_
_entity_poly.entity_id
_entity_poly.type
_entity_poly.pdbx_seq_one_letter_code
_entity_poly.pdbx_strand_id
1 'polypeptide(L)'
;MNSDISRMIELQRFWDTVLRCREEIRKAGESIEYWKGRVDECTRRVASLAESIKLLKSSIGAREVDLATLEEKIARLEARKDSVKTEREAVEYFRARAGE
;
A
#
# COMPACT_ATOMS: atom_id res chain seq x y z
N MET A 1 -26.34 33.10 -61.18
CA MET A 1 -24.92 32.76 -60.98
C MET A 1 -24.41 33.04 -59.58
N ASN A 2 -24.68 34.25 -59.02
CA ASN A 2 -24.20 34.58 -57.66
C ASN A 2 -24.78 33.67 -56.56
N SER A 3 -26.02 33.22 -56.70
CA SER A 3 -26.67 32.33 -55.73
C SER A 3 -26.08 30.93 -55.76
N ASP A 4 -25.64 30.44 -56.95
CA ASP A 4 -25.01 29.11 -57.07
C ASP A 4 -23.61 29.12 -56.44
N ILE A 5 -22.87 30.19 -56.63
CA ILE A 5 -21.54 30.37 -56.01
C ILE A 5 -21.70 30.46 -54.52
N SER A 6 -22.67 31.21 -54.03
CA SER A 6 -23.00 31.36 -52.60
C SER A 6 -23.33 30.01 -51.97
N ARG A 7 -24.14 29.18 -52.65
CA ARG A 7 -24.48 27.82 -52.16
C ARG A 7 -23.27 26.91 -52.14
N MET A 8 -22.41 27.01 -53.12
CA MET A 8 -21.18 26.25 -53.15
C MET A 8 -20.24 26.58 -51.98
N ILE A 9 -20.11 27.85 -51.67
CA ILE A 9 -19.34 28.34 -50.55
C ILE A 9 -19.93 27.85 -49.22
N GLU A 10 -21.26 27.91 -49.06
CA GLU A 10 -21.95 27.42 -47.86
C GLU A 10 -21.77 25.90 -47.70
N LEU A 11 -21.88 25.12 -48.78
CA LEU A 11 -21.63 23.67 -48.76
C LEU A 11 -20.20 23.37 -48.38
N GLN A 12 -19.24 24.11 -48.90
CA GLN A 12 -17.84 23.94 -48.59
C GLN A 12 -17.57 24.21 -47.10
N ARG A 13 -18.11 25.28 -46.57
CA ARG A 13 -18.00 25.61 -45.14
C ARG A 13 -18.65 24.57 -44.26
N PHE A 14 -19.82 24.10 -44.66
CA PHE A 14 -20.50 23.00 -43.96
C PHE A 14 -19.67 21.74 -43.91
N TRP A 15 -19.13 21.36 -45.08
CA TRP A 15 -18.31 20.18 -45.26
C TRP A 15 -17.02 20.30 -44.39
N ASP A 16 -16.37 21.45 -44.42
CA ASP A 16 -15.19 21.70 -43.61
C ASP A 16 -15.49 21.56 -42.11
N THR A 17 -16.65 22.05 -41.69
CA THR A 17 -17.11 21.92 -40.28
C THR A 17 -17.34 20.47 -39.92
N VAL A 18 -17.95 19.68 -40.83
CA VAL A 18 -18.18 18.24 -40.60
C VAL A 18 -16.85 17.50 -40.46
N LEU A 19 -15.89 17.79 -41.32
CA LEU A 19 -14.56 17.18 -41.23
C LEU A 19 -13.83 17.54 -39.95
N ARG A 20 -13.95 18.76 -39.53
CA ARG A 20 -13.35 19.22 -38.24
C ARG A 20 -13.98 18.51 -37.07
N CYS A 21 -15.30 18.41 -37.07
CA CYS A 21 -16.02 17.70 -35.99
C CYS A 21 -15.65 16.23 -35.94
N ARG A 22 -15.51 15.58 -37.07
CA ARG A 22 -15.08 14.18 -37.15
C ARG A 22 -13.69 13.99 -36.57
N GLU A 23 -12.76 14.91 -36.87
CA GLU A 23 -11.40 14.86 -36.35
C GLU A 23 -11.38 15.07 -34.84
N GLU A 24 -12.19 16.01 -34.34
CA GLU A 24 -12.32 16.25 -32.90
C GLU A 24 -12.88 15.02 -32.17
N ILE A 25 -13.89 14.37 -32.76
CA ILE A 25 -14.48 13.14 -32.23
C ILE A 25 -13.42 12.03 -32.18
N ARG A 26 -12.65 11.88 -33.25
CA ARG A 26 -11.56 10.87 -33.30
C ARG A 26 -10.54 11.11 -32.20
N LYS A 27 -10.09 12.35 -32.04
CA LYS A 27 -9.13 12.73 -30.99
C LYS A 27 -9.69 12.50 -29.59
N ALA A 28 -10.95 12.86 -29.40
CA ALA A 28 -11.62 12.63 -28.12
C ALA A 28 -11.72 11.14 -27.80
N GLY A 29 -12.02 10.31 -28.82
CA GLY A 29 -12.06 8.87 -28.68
C GLY A 29 -10.71 8.29 -28.29
N GLU A 30 -9.63 8.73 -28.92
CA GLU A 30 -8.27 8.31 -28.57
C GLU A 30 -7.91 8.72 -27.14
N SER A 31 -8.29 9.92 -26.75
CA SER A 31 -8.05 10.43 -25.40
C SER A 31 -8.81 9.61 -24.35
N ILE A 32 -10.07 9.25 -24.64
CA ILE A 32 -10.88 8.40 -23.76
C ILE A 32 -10.23 7.03 -23.60
N GLU A 33 -9.79 6.40 -24.69
CA GLU A 33 -9.12 5.10 -24.64
C GLU A 33 -7.82 5.16 -23.82
N TYR A 34 -7.04 6.20 -24.02
CA TYR A 34 -5.81 6.42 -23.25
C TYR A 34 -6.12 6.51 -21.75
N TRP A 35 -7.10 7.33 -21.36
CA TRP A 35 -7.45 7.51 -19.96
C TRP A 35 -8.10 6.28 -19.34
N LYS A 36 -8.88 5.53 -20.11
CA LYS A 36 -9.39 4.23 -19.66
C LYS A 36 -8.25 3.29 -19.30
N GLY A 37 -7.24 3.22 -20.17
CA GLY A 37 -6.05 2.40 -19.90
C GLY A 37 -5.33 2.84 -18.62
N ARG A 38 -5.20 4.15 -18.42
CA ARG A 38 -4.58 4.70 -17.20
C ARG A 38 -5.38 4.38 -15.95
N VAL A 39 -6.69 4.47 -16.02
CA VAL A 39 -7.58 4.13 -14.91
C VAL A 39 -7.47 2.65 -14.58
N ASP A 40 -7.47 1.78 -15.58
CA ASP A 40 -7.32 0.33 -15.39
C ASP A 40 -5.98 -0.01 -14.74
N GLU A 41 -4.91 0.63 -15.19
CA GLU A 41 -3.57 0.45 -14.60
C GLU A 41 -3.54 0.91 -13.14
N CYS A 42 -4.08 2.08 -12.84
CA CYS A 42 -4.16 2.61 -11.48
C CYS A 42 -5.01 1.70 -10.59
N THR A 43 -6.12 1.19 -11.10
CA THR A 43 -6.98 0.27 -10.36
C THR A 43 -6.22 -1.01 -9.98
N ARG A 44 -5.45 -1.56 -10.91
CA ARG A 44 -4.62 -2.74 -10.65
C ARG A 44 -3.54 -2.45 -9.61
N ARG A 45 -2.91 -1.28 -9.69
CA ARG A 45 -1.89 -0.87 -8.71
C ARG A 45 -2.48 -0.71 -7.32
N VAL A 46 -3.65 -0.10 -7.23
CA VAL A 46 -4.36 0.06 -5.95
C VAL A 46 -4.69 -1.30 -5.35
N ALA A 47 -5.22 -2.22 -6.15
CA ALA A 47 -5.53 -3.58 -5.69
C ALA A 47 -4.28 -4.32 -5.22
N SER A 48 -3.17 -4.21 -5.95
CA SER A 48 -1.90 -4.81 -5.59
C SER A 48 -1.34 -4.23 -4.29
N LEU A 49 -1.40 -2.91 -4.12
CA LEU A 49 -0.96 -2.25 -2.90
C LEU A 49 -1.83 -2.63 -1.70
N ALA A 50 -3.14 -2.73 -1.89
CA ALA A 50 -4.06 -3.16 -0.85
C ALA A 50 -3.73 -4.57 -0.36
N GLU A 51 -3.42 -5.49 -1.28
CA GLU A 51 -3.00 -6.84 -0.94
C GLU A 51 -1.66 -6.84 -0.19
N SER A 52 -0.69 -6.05 -0.65
CA SER A 52 0.60 -5.91 0.03
C SER A 52 0.44 -5.37 1.46
N ILE A 53 -0.42 -4.39 1.65
CA ILE A 53 -0.70 -3.82 2.98
C ILE A 53 -1.31 -4.89 3.88
N LYS A 54 -2.23 -5.68 3.36
CA LYS A 54 -2.87 -6.77 4.10
C LYS A 54 -1.83 -7.80 4.57
N LEU A 55 -0.93 -8.21 3.67
CA LEU A 55 0.13 -9.15 3.98
C LEU A 55 1.12 -8.58 5.01
N LEU A 56 1.47 -7.31 4.88
CA LEU A 56 2.37 -6.64 5.83
C LEU A 56 1.73 -6.53 7.22
N LYS A 57 0.45 -6.20 7.30
CA LYS A 57 -0.29 -6.15 8.58
C LYS A 57 -0.30 -7.51 9.26
N SER A 58 -0.52 -8.57 8.49
CA SER A 58 -0.48 -9.95 9.00
C SER A 58 0.91 -10.30 9.52
N SER A 59 1.96 -9.94 8.79
CA SER A 59 3.34 -10.15 9.19
C SER A 59 3.71 -9.38 10.47
N ILE A 60 3.28 -8.12 10.57
CA ILE A 60 3.48 -7.30 11.76
C ILE A 60 2.80 -7.94 12.96
N GLY A 61 1.55 -8.38 12.81
CA GLY A 61 0.82 -9.06 13.87
C GLY A 61 1.53 -10.32 14.37
N ALA A 62 2.05 -11.14 13.47
CA ALA A 62 2.82 -12.34 13.81
C ALA A 62 4.09 -11.98 14.57
N ARG A 63 4.80 -10.94 14.14
CA ARG A 63 6.03 -10.49 14.81
C ARG A 63 5.76 -9.88 16.18
N GLU A 64 4.64 -9.18 16.34
CA GLU A 64 4.22 -8.65 17.64
C GLU A 64 3.94 -9.77 18.65
N VAL A 65 3.31 -10.86 18.20
CA VAL A 65 3.09 -12.05 19.03
C VAL A 65 4.43 -12.69 19.41
N ASP A 66 5.34 -12.84 18.46
CA ASP A 66 6.67 -13.41 18.73
C ASP A 66 7.46 -12.54 19.72
N LEU A 67 7.39 -11.22 19.55
CA LEU A 67 8.04 -10.27 20.46
C LEU A 67 7.47 -10.39 21.86
N ALA A 68 6.16 -10.43 22.01
CA ALA A 68 5.51 -10.59 23.32
C ALA A 68 5.92 -11.91 23.98
N THR A 69 6.02 -12.99 23.21
CA THR A 69 6.47 -14.29 23.70
C THR A 69 7.91 -14.23 24.17
N LEU A 70 8.80 -13.58 23.44
CA LEU A 70 10.20 -13.41 23.83
C LEU A 70 10.35 -12.55 25.07
N GLU A 71 9.59 -11.46 25.16
CA GLU A 71 9.57 -10.60 26.35
C GLU A 71 9.14 -11.37 27.58
N GLU A 72 8.12 -12.22 27.46
CA GLU A 72 7.65 -13.08 28.53
C GLU A 72 8.72 -14.07 28.96
N LYS A 73 9.42 -14.70 28.03
CA LYS A 73 10.53 -15.61 28.30
C LYS A 73 11.67 -14.90 29.02
N ILE A 74 12.02 -13.71 28.57
CA ILE A 74 13.07 -12.89 29.19
C ILE A 74 12.68 -12.58 30.64
N ALA A 75 11.44 -12.16 30.86
CA ALA A 75 10.94 -11.87 32.20
C ALA A 75 11.02 -13.08 33.13
N ARG A 76 10.66 -14.26 32.63
CA ARG A 76 10.78 -15.51 33.38
C ARG A 76 12.23 -15.87 33.71
N LEU A 77 13.13 -15.69 32.74
CA LEU A 77 14.55 -15.96 32.94
C LEU A 77 15.17 -15.00 33.95
N GLU A 78 14.80 -13.72 33.90
CA GLU A 78 15.26 -12.73 34.88
C GLU A 78 14.75 -13.05 36.27
N ALA A 79 13.48 -13.41 36.41
CA ALA A 79 12.90 -13.83 37.67
C ALA A 79 13.61 -15.06 38.26
N ARG A 80 13.90 -16.04 37.38
CA ARG A 80 14.64 -17.25 37.77
C ARG A 80 16.06 -16.93 38.18
N LYS A 81 16.73 -16.04 37.47
CA LYS A 81 18.08 -15.58 37.80
C LYS A 81 18.12 -14.93 39.15
N ASP A 82 17.17 -14.04 39.44
CA ASP A 82 17.05 -13.34 40.71
C ASP A 82 16.75 -14.34 41.83
N SER A 83 15.90 -15.32 41.59
CA SER A 83 15.57 -16.37 42.56
C SER A 83 16.82 -17.20 42.91
N VAL A 84 17.56 -17.62 41.90
CA VAL A 84 18.82 -18.39 42.08
C VAL A 84 19.85 -17.55 42.86
N LYS A 85 19.96 -16.27 42.53
CA LYS A 85 20.87 -15.36 43.24
C LYS A 85 20.49 -15.23 44.71
N THR A 86 19.21 -15.11 45.01
CA THR A 86 18.69 -15.02 46.37
C THR A 86 18.96 -16.30 47.15
N GLU A 87 18.74 -17.47 46.56
CA GLU A 87 19.03 -18.77 47.14
C GLU A 87 20.52 -18.92 47.45
N ARG A 88 21.37 -18.53 46.51
CA ARG A 88 22.83 -18.58 46.70
C ARG A 88 23.30 -17.67 47.82
N GLU A 89 22.76 -16.44 47.88
CA GLU A 89 23.05 -15.52 48.95
C GLU A 89 22.62 -16.07 50.30
N ALA A 90 21.44 -16.66 50.35
CA ALA A 90 20.93 -17.30 51.56
C ALA A 90 21.83 -18.43 52.05
N VAL A 91 22.25 -19.29 51.11
CA VAL A 91 23.17 -20.41 51.43
C VAL A 91 24.51 -19.87 51.93
N GLU A 92 25.07 -18.86 51.27
CA GLU A 92 26.33 -18.25 51.68
C GLU A 92 26.21 -17.62 53.09
N TYR A 93 25.10 -16.96 53.34
CA TYR A 93 24.82 -16.37 54.65
C TYR A 93 24.79 -17.44 55.76
N PHE A 94 24.06 -18.54 55.53
CA PHE A 94 23.97 -19.66 56.47
C PHE A 94 25.30 -20.33 56.69
N ARG A 95 26.13 -20.49 55.67
CA ARG A 95 27.47 -21.06 55.78
C ARG A 95 28.38 -20.17 56.62
N ALA A 96 28.37 -18.90 56.36
CA ALA A 96 29.17 -17.93 57.14
C ALA A 96 28.77 -17.96 58.61
N ARG A 97 27.49 -18.05 58.87
CA ARG A 97 26.95 -18.08 60.23
C ARG A 97 27.28 -19.38 60.94
N ALA A 98 27.27 -20.51 60.22
CA ALA A 98 27.63 -21.82 60.77
C ALA A 98 29.13 -21.95 61.13
N GLY A 99 29.96 -21.13 60.49
CA GLY A 99 31.40 -21.08 60.74
C GLY A 99 31.79 -20.23 61.97
N GLU A 100 30.82 -19.47 62.47
CA GLU A 100 31.04 -18.70 63.68
C GLU A 100 30.89 -19.61 64.90
#